data_98e5a4c927f41dceae3e2ac3f8fb18aa
#
_entry.id   98e5a4c927f41dceae3e2ac3f8fb18aa
#
_cell.length_a   1.000
_cell.length_b   1.000
_cell.length_c   1.000
_cell.angle_alpha   90.00
_cell.angle_beta   90.00
_cell.angle_gamma   90.00
#
_symmetry.space_group_name_H-M   'P 1'
#
loop_
_entity.id
_entity.type
_entity.pdbx_description
1 polymer ?
#
loop_
_entity_poly.entity_id
_entity_poly.type
_entity_poly.pdbx_seq_one_letter_code
_entity_poly.pdbx_strand_id
1 'polypeptide(L)'
;DIKNIVTERTKLISITEMSNVLGSKTPLKEIIKFSHEREILVLVDGCQGVAHNIIDVQELDCDFYVFSGHKIYGPTGVGVLYGKFDILDNMPPWRGGGEMIREVKKDSITFADLPSRFEAGTPNITQAIGLGFAIDYFISKIDDGLFSYEKEIAQYFHNEVQGIKKIKVYGEKNISSPLISFTVDGTHPHDIATLIDREGVAIRAGHHCCQPLLKFLNVNSTARASIGMYTDKNDIDIFIKALDKAITFFD
;
A
#
# COMPACT_ATOMS: atom_id res chain seq x y z
N ASP A 1 10.67 17.22 3.84
CA ASP A 1 9.70 18.27 3.55
C ASP A 1 9.68 18.53 2.03
N ILE A 2 8.57 18.22 1.37
CA ILE A 2 8.40 18.33 -0.09
C ILE A 2 8.69 19.75 -0.59
N LYS A 3 8.29 20.77 0.16
CA LYS A 3 8.49 22.18 -0.21
C LYS A 3 9.95 22.55 -0.40
N ASN A 4 10.86 21.86 0.27
CA ASN A 4 12.30 22.16 0.22
C ASN A 4 13.04 21.44 -0.92
N ILE A 5 12.41 20.43 -1.54
CA ILE A 5 13.04 19.62 -2.60
C ILE A 5 12.45 19.90 -3.99
N VAL A 6 11.28 20.54 -4.05
CA VAL A 6 10.63 20.94 -5.31
C VAL A 6 11.40 22.10 -5.94
N THR A 7 11.62 22.02 -7.26
CA THR A 7 12.27 23.05 -8.07
C THR A 7 11.45 23.33 -9.32
N GLU A 8 11.81 24.36 -10.09
CA GLU A 8 11.19 24.69 -11.40
C GLU A 8 11.27 23.55 -12.44
N ARG A 9 12.18 22.59 -12.23
CA ARG A 9 12.32 21.40 -13.07
C ARG A 9 11.41 20.25 -12.66
N THR A 10 10.79 20.32 -11.49
CA THR A 10 9.90 19.27 -10.99
C THR A 10 8.62 19.24 -11.82
N LYS A 11 8.29 18.11 -12.45
CA LYS A 11 7.11 17.94 -13.30
C LYS A 11 6.10 16.94 -12.72
N LEU A 12 6.56 16.03 -11.88
CA LEU A 12 5.73 14.99 -11.27
C LEU A 12 6.24 14.70 -9.87
N ILE A 13 5.33 14.59 -8.92
CA ILE A 13 5.57 14.03 -7.59
C ILE A 13 4.89 12.66 -7.54
N SER A 14 5.68 11.61 -7.32
CA SER A 14 5.18 10.27 -7.03
C SER A 14 5.32 10.01 -5.53
N ILE A 15 4.20 9.74 -4.85
CA ILE A 15 4.18 9.64 -3.40
C ILE A 15 3.21 8.55 -2.93
N THR A 16 3.59 7.82 -1.89
CA THR A 16 2.72 6.80 -1.28
C THR A 16 1.63 7.44 -0.42
N GLU A 17 0.44 6.88 -0.46
CA GLU A 17 -0.67 7.29 0.42
C GLU A 17 -0.43 6.86 1.86
N MET A 18 -0.02 5.60 2.04
CA MET A 18 0.22 5.00 3.35
C MET A 18 1.51 4.19 3.33
N SER A 19 2.36 4.41 4.33
CA SER A 19 3.62 3.67 4.46
C SER A 19 3.36 2.19 4.76
N ASN A 20 3.95 1.31 3.97
CA ASN A 20 3.90 -0.14 4.21
C ASN A 20 4.84 -0.62 5.33
N VAL A 21 5.59 0.29 5.96
CA VAL A 21 6.49 0.01 7.08
C VAL A 21 5.99 0.68 8.36
N LEU A 22 5.65 1.97 8.27
CA LEU A 22 5.30 2.78 9.44
C LEU A 22 3.80 2.88 9.68
N GLY A 23 2.98 2.54 8.67
CA GLY A 23 1.53 2.73 8.73
C GLY A 23 1.08 4.20 8.72
N SER A 24 2.01 5.14 8.65
CA SER A 24 1.68 6.57 8.59
C SER A 24 1.02 6.93 7.27
N LYS A 25 0.04 7.84 7.33
CA LYS A 25 -0.68 8.36 6.16
C LYS A 25 -0.07 9.67 5.70
N THR A 26 0.07 9.82 4.39
CA THR A 26 0.58 11.05 3.76
C THR A 26 -0.54 12.10 3.69
N PRO A 27 -0.29 13.37 4.00
CA PRO A 27 -1.28 14.46 3.88
C PRO A 27 -1.49 14.83 2.40
N LEU A 28 -2.12 13.94 1.63
CA LEU A 28 -2.20 14.03 0.17
C LEU A 28 -2.90 15.30 -0.31
N LYS A 29 -4.03 15.71 0.30
CA LYS A 29 -4.78 16.90 -0.13
C LYS A 29 -3.90 18.17 -0.09
N GLU A 30 -3.07 18.31 0.94
CA GLU A 30 -2.15 19.45 1.08
C GLU A 30 -1.04 19.39 0.02
N ILE A 31 -0.49 18.20 -0.23
CA ILE A 31 0.57 17.97 -1.21
C ILE A 31 0.06 18.21 -2.62
N ILE A 32 -1.11 17.69 -2.97
CA ILE A 32 -1.73 17.86 -4.29
C ILE A 32 -1.99 19.33 -4.55
N LYS A 33 -2.64 20.03 -3.61
CA LYS A 33 -2.88 21.48 -3.73
C LYS A 33 -1.57 22.26 -3.94
N PHE A 34 -0.55 21.99 -3.11
CA PHE A 34 0.77 22.64 -3.25
C PHE A 34 1.41 22.38 -4.61
N SER A 35 1.24 21.16 -5.14
CA SER A 35 1.80 20.73 -6.43
C SER A 35 1.08 21.40 -7.60
N HIS A 36 -0.26 21.42 -7.60
CA HIS A 36 -1.08 22.01 -8.65
C HIS A 36 -0.89 23.53 -8.74
N GLU A 37 -0.68 24.23 -7.62
CA GLU A 37 -0.32 25.65 -7.62
C GLU A 37 1.00 25.96 -8.36
N ARG A 38 1.77 24.90 -8.71
CA ARG A 38 3.07 24.96 -9.42
C ARG A 38 3.09 24.18 -10.72
N GLU A 39 1.94 23.79 -11.22
CA GLU A 39 1.77 22.98 -12.44
C GLU A 39 2.55 21.64 -12.37
N ILE A 40 2.65 21.05 -11.18
CA ILE A 40 3.29 19.77 -10.93
C ILE A 40 2.21 18.69 -10.77
N LEU A 41 2.29 17.65 -11.57
CA LEU A 41 1.39 16.50 -11.50
C LEU A 41 1.69 15.64 -10.25
N VAL A 42 0.66 14.93 -9.75
CA VAL A 42 0.80 14.04 -8.59
C VAL A 42 0.30 12.64 -8.92
N LEU A 43 1.21 11.66 -8.79
CA LEU A 43 0.89 10.24 -8.82
C LEU A 43 0.87 9.71 -7.37
N VAL A 44 -0.26 9.17 -6.97
CA VAL A 44 -0.43 8.54 -5.66
C VAL A 44 -0.26 7.03 -5.78
N ASP A 45 0.71 6.46 -5.04
CA ASP A 45 0.78 5.03 -4.80
C ASP A 45 -0.15 4.65 -3.63
N GLY A 46 -1.34 4.18 -3.99
CA GLY A 46 -2.38 3.74 -3.07
C GLY A 46 -2.30 2.26 -2.70
N CYS A 47 -1.23 1.56 -3.07
CA CYS A 47 -1.13 0.10 -2.87
C CYS A 47 -1.38 -0.36 -1.42
N GLN A 48 -1.08 0.46 -0.44
CA GLN A 48 -1.39 0.14 0.96
C GLN A 48 -2.68 0.83 1.41
N GLY A 49 -2.93 2.06 0.97
CA GLY A 49 -4.07 2.86 1.40
C GLY A 49 -5.42 2.32 0.93
N VAL A 50 -5.50 1.78 -0.28
CA VAL A 50 -6.75 1.31 -0.90
C VAL A 50 -7.50 0.25 -0.08
N ALA A 51 -6.80 -0.53 0.74
CA ALA A 51 -7.40 -1.54 1.61
C ALA A 51 -7.87 -0.98 2.98
N HIS A 52 -7.54 0.27 3.30
CA HIS A 52 -7.72 0.86 4.63
C HIS A 52 -8.43 2.23 4.61
N ASN A 53 -8.83 2.70 3.42
CA ASN A 53 -9.53 3.98 3.24
C ASN A 53 -10.58 3.87 2.13
N ILE A 54 -11.61 4.72 2.21
CA ILE A 54 -12.45 5.03 1.05
C ILE A 54 -11.68 6.00 0.16
N ILE A 55 -11.49 5.62 -1.09
CA ILE A 55 -10.77 6.45 -2.06
C ILE A 55 -11.77 7.04 -3.04
N ASP A 56 -11.85 8.35 -3.06
CA ASP A 56 -12.51 9.13 -4.10
C ASP A 56 -11.45 9.97 -4.83
N VAL A 57 -11.10 9.54 -6.04
CA VAL A 57 -10.05 10.19 -6.83
C VAL A 57 -10.45 11.58 -7.31
N GLN A 58 -11.75 11.87 -7.43
CA GLN A 58 -12.26 13.18 -7.79
C GLN A 58 -12.16 14.14 -6.61
N GLU A 59 -12.56 13.70 -5.40
CA GLU A 59 -12.41 14.48 -4.17
C GLU A 59 -10.93 14.72 -3.82
N LEU A 60 -10.08 13.69 -4.06
CA LEU A 60 -8.64 13.79 -3.84
C LEU A 60 -7.95 14.71 -4.84
N ASP A 61 -8.50 14.80 -6.07
CA ASP A 61 -7.98 15.58 -7.20
C ASP A 61 -6.56 15.20 -7.63
N CYS A 62 -6.13 13.95 -7.39
CA CYS A 62 -4.84 13.46 -7.88
C CYS A 62 -4.87 13.27 -9.40
N ASP A 63 -3.70 13.38 -10.05
CA ASP A 63 -3.59 13.23 -11.50
C ASP A 63 -3.49 11.76 -11.90
N PHE A 64 -2.86 10.94 -11.05
CA PHE A 64 -2.79 9.50 -11.18
C PHE A 64 -2.95 8.83 -9.81
N TYR A 65 -3.58 7.64 -9.81
CA TYR A 65 -3.68 6.78 -8.64
C TYR A 65 -3.43 5.33 -9.04
N VAL A 66 -2.53 4.62 -8.33
CA VAL A 66 -2.17 3.25 -8.67
C VAL A 66 -2.34 2.31 -7.48
N PHE A 67 -2.80 1.08 -7.75
CA PHE A 67 -2.81 0.03 -6.73
C PHE A 67 -2.70 -1.37 -7.35
N SER A 68 -2.32 -2.35 -6.51
CA SER A 68 -2.23 -3.76 -6.88
C SER A 68 -3.44 -4.54 -6.38
N GLY A 69 -4.05 -5.35 -7.24
CA GLY A 69 -5.27 -6.11 -6.92
C GLY A 69 -5.11 -7.05 -5.73
N HIS A 70 -3.97 -7.74 -5.60
CA HIS A 70 -3.74 -8.67 -4.48
C HIS A 70 -3.66 -8.00 -3.10
N LYS A 71 -3.51 -6.68 -3.02
CA LYS A 71 -3.49 -5.95 -1.74
C LYS A 71 -4.88 -5.50 -1.29
N ILE A 72 -5.87 -5.60 -2.16
CA ILE A 72 -7.29 -5.39 -1.85
C ILE A 72 -8.09 -6.69 -1.98
N TYR A 73 -7.50 -7.79 -1.49
CA TYR A 73 -8.09 -9.12 -1.46
C TYR A 73 -8.41 -9.74 -2.83
N GLY A 74 -7.97 -9.11 -3.91
CA GLY A 74 -8.12 -9.56 -5.28
C GLY A 74 -7.02 -10.52 -5.74
N PRO A 75 -7.09 -10.98 -7.01
CA PRO A 75 -6.09 -11.88 -7.58
C PRO A 75 -4.72 -11.21 -7.74
N THR A 76 -3.68 -12.07 -7.81
CA THR A 76 -2.34 -11.65 -8.24
C THR A 76 -2.31 -11.34 -9.74
N GLY A 77 -1.29 -10.59 -10.19
CA GLY A 77 -1.04 -10.33 -11.61
C GLY A 77 -1.96 -9.28 -12.25
N VAL A 78 -2.75 -8.56 -11.47
CA VAL A 78 -3.58 -7.43 -11.90
C VAL A 78 -3.40 -6.23 -10.99
N GLY A 79 -3.47 -5.04 -11.55
CA GLY A 79 -3.48 -3.78 -10.85
C GLY A 79 -4.21 -2.73 -11.67
N VAL A 80 -4.43 -1.59 -11.09
CA VAL A 80 -5.19 -0.48 -11.69
C VAL A 80 -4.34 0.79 -11.68
N LEU A 81 -4.35 1.50 -12.81
CA LEU A 81 -3.94 2.88 -12.92
C LEU A 81 -5.17 3.73 -13.26
N TYR A 82 -5.55 4.62 -12.36
CA TYR A 82 -6.39 5.77 -12.68
C TYR A 82 -5.54 6.92 -13.17
N GLY A 83 -6.02 7.66 -14.15
CA GLY A 83 -5.44 8.92 -14.58
C GLY A 83 -6.51 9.88 -15.07
N LYS A 84 -6.32 11.18 -14.88
CA LYS A 84 -7.20 12.20 -15.44
C LYS A 84 -7.24 12.08 -16.96
N PHE A 85 -8.44 12.11 -17.55
CA PHE A 85 -8.67 11.86 -18.97
C PHE A 85 -7.79 12.74 -19.86
N ASP A 86 -7.78 14.04 -19.62
CA ASP A 86 -7.03 15.02 -20.45
C ASP A 86 -5.52 14.76 -20.40
N ILE A 87 -5.01 14.28 -19.28
CA ILE A 87 -3.59 13.94 -19.15
C ILE A 87 -3.29 12.68 -19.96
N LEU A 88 -4.08 11.60 -19.76
CA LEU A 88 -3.89 10.34 -20.47
C LEU A 88 -4.07 10.50 -21.98
N ASP A 89 -5.00 11.35 -22.44
CA ASP A 89 -5.24 11.55 -23.86
C ASP A 89 -4.07 12.23 -24.58
N ASN A 90 -3.31 13.05 -23.86
CA ASN A 90 -2.10 13.69 -24.37
C ASN A 90 -0.84 12.84 -24.22
N MET A 91 -0.92 11.66 -23.55
CA MET A 91 0.24 10.78 -23.38
C MET A 91 0.38 9.78 -24.52
N PRO A 92 1.59 9.56 -25.05
CA PRO A 92 1.83 8.46 -25.97
C PRO A 92 1.79 7.12 -25.23
N PRO A 93 1.37 6.02 -25.92
CA PRO A 93 1.47 4.71 -25.33
C PRO A 93 2.94 4.33 -25.11
N TRP A 94 3.25 3.68 -23.99
CA TRP A 94 4.60 3.27 -23.67
C TRP A 94 4.98 1.89 -24.24
N ARG A 95 3.97 1.13 -24.71
CA ARG A 95 4.13 -0.22 -25.27
C ARG A 95 3.18 -0.39 -26.44
N GLY A 96 3.64 -1.07 -27.50
CA GLY A 96 2.82 -1.45 -28.64
C GLY A 96 2.38 -2.92 -28.58
N GLY A 97 1.25 -3.24 -29.21
CA GLY A 97 0.70 -4.60 -29.30
C GLY A 97 -0.67 -4.62 -29.94
N GLY A 98 -1.33 -5.77 -29.93
CA GLY A 98 -2.73 -5.90 -30.37
C GLY A 98 -3.69 -5.08 -29.51
N GLU A 99 -4.89 -4.85 -30.01
CA GLU A 99 -6.04 -4.17 -29.37
C GLU A 99 -5.83 -2.65 -29.11
N MET A 100 -4.59 -2.18 -28.96
CA MET A 100 -4.27 -0.79 -28.64
C MET A 100 -4.03 0.10 -29.89
N ILE A 101 -4.10 -0.49 -31.07
CA ILE A 101 -3.84 0.16 -32.36
C ILE A 101 -5.17 0.37 -33.09
N ARG A 102 -5.34 1.56 -33.71
CA ARG A 102 -6.47 1.83 -34.62
C ARG A 102 -6.08 1.53 -36.06
N GLU A 103 -4.93 2.04 -36.53
CA GLU A 103 -4.44 1.85 -37.89
C GLU A 103 -2.92 1.85 -37.93
N VAL A 104 -2.35 0.96 -38.75
CA VAL A 104 -0.93 0.93 -39.07
C VAL A 104 -0.73 1.19 -40.55
N LYS A 105 -0.04 2.27 -40.89
CA LYS A 105 0.43 2.61 -42.23
C LYS A 105 1.94 2.43 -42.33
N LYS A 106 2.47 2.54 -43.55
CA LYS A 106 3.92 2.42 -43.76
C LYS A 106 4.72 3.46 -42.95
N ASP A 107 4.20 4.67 -42.83
CA ASP A 107 4.93 5.81 -42.25
C ASP A 107 4.23 6.42 -41.01
N SER A 108 3.13 5.80 -40.55
CA SER A 108 2.38 6.30 -39.39
C SER A 108 1.60 5.19 -38.67
N ILE A 109 1.39 5.39 -37.37
CA ILE A 109 0.55 4.54 -36.53
C ILE A 109 -0.44 5.45 -35.79
N THR A 110 -1.71 5.05 -35.78
CA THR A 110 -2.72 5.66 -34.91
C THR A 110 -3.19 4.66 -33.87
N PHE A 111 -3.45 5.15 -32.69
CA PHE A 111 -3.77 4.33 -31.54
C PHE A 111 -5.26 4.33 -31.24
N ALA A 112 -5.72 3.32 -30.52
CA ALA A 112 -7.08 3.26 -30.02
C ALA A 112 -7.36 4.38 -28.99
N ASP A 113 -8.62 4.59 -28.69
CA ASP A 113 -9.03 5.52 -27.64
C ASP A 113 -8.70 4.97 -26.25
N LEU A 114 -8.77 5.80 -25.23
CA LEU A 114 -8.64 5.41 -23.83
C LEU A 114 -9.81 4.47 -23.43
N PRO A 115 -9.58 3.48 -22.60
CA PRO A 115 -8.29 3.09 -21.95
C PRO A 115 -7.42 2.17 -22.81
N SER A 116 -7.95 1.61 -23.93
CA SER A 116 -7.31 0.58 -24.74
C SER A 116 -5.92 0.97 -25.26
N ARG A 117 -5.67 2.27 -25.48
CA ARG A 117 -4.37 2.81 -25.91
C ARG A 117 -3.21 2.38 -25.01
N PHE A 118 -3.46 2.15 -23.71
CA PHE A 118 -2.43 1.76 -22.73
C PHE A 118 -2.46 0.27 -22.39
N GLU A 119 -3.37 -0.52 -22.98
CA GLU A 119 -3.59 -1.92 -22.68
C GLU A 119 -3.22 -2.79 -23.89
N ALA A 120 -1.91 -2.97 -24.12
CA ALA A 120 -1.38 -3.69 -25.26
C ALA A 120 -1.49 -5.21 -25.10
N GLY A 121 -2.15 -5.87 -26.07
CA GLY A 121 -2.32 -7.33 -26.15
C GLY A 121 -3.57 -7.82 -25.42
N THR A 122 -3.78 -9.13 -25.45
CA THR A 122 -4.91 -9.75 -24.74
C THR A 122 -4.87 -9.39 -23.25
N PRO A 123 -5.94 -8.79 -22.70
CA PRO A 123 -5.95 -8.36 -21.32
C PRO A 123 -5.94 -9.56 -20.35
N ASN A 124 -5.61 -9.29 -19.10
CA ASN A 124 -5.58 -10.29 -18.03
C ASN A 124 -7.02 -10.59 -17.55
N ILE A 125 -7.81 -11.26 -18.42
CA ILE A 125 -9.28 -11.35 -18.35
C ILE A 125 -9.74 -11.92 -17.00
N THR A 126 -9.23 -13.10 -16.62
CA THR A 126 -9.66 -13.79 -15.40
C THR A 126 -9.35 -12.95 -14.14
N GLN A 127 -8.17 -12.35 -14.11
CA GLN A 127 -7.75 -11.54 -12.97
C GLN A 127 -8.50 -10.20 -12.89
N ALA A 128 -8.80 -9.59 -14.02
CA ALA A 128 -9.60 -8.36 -14.06
C ALA A 128 -11.03 -8.60 -13.55
N ILE A 129 -11.67 -9.68 -14.01
CA ILE A 129 -13.00 -10.09 -13.53
C ILE A 129 -12.96 -10.43 -12.04
N GLY A 130 -11.95 -11.23 -11.62
CA GLY A 130 -11.78 -11.60 -10.21
C GLY A 130 -11.51 -10.39 -9.30
N LEU A 131 -10.79 -9.36 -9.79
CA LEU A 131 -10.59 -8.11 -9.05
C LEU A 131 -11.92 -7.35 -8.90
N GLY A 132 -12.76 -7.31 -9.94
CA GLY A 132 -14.11 -6.72 -9.85
C GLY A 132 -14.93 -7.33 -8.71
N PHE A 133 -15.03 -8.66 -8.67
CA PHE A 133 -15.73 -9.36 -7.58
C PHE A 133 -15.12 -9.10 -6.19
N ALA A 134 -13.78 -9.02 -6.09
CA ALA A 134 -13.12 -8.71 -4.82
C ALA A 134 -13.43 -7.29 -4.35
N ILE A 135 -13.48 -6.32 -5.26
CA ILE A 135 -13.85 -4.94 -4.96
C ILE A 135 -15.31 -4.85 -4.50
N ASP A 136 -16.24 -5.51 -5.20
CA ASP A 136 -17.65 -5.53 -4.81
C ASP A 136 -17.84 -6.14 -3.41
N TYR A 137 -17.15 -7.25 -3.13
CA TYR A 137 -17.15 -7.85 -1.80
C TYR A 137 -16.58 -6.89 -0.75
N PHE A 138 -15.45 -6.25 -1.05
CA PHE A 138 -14.80 -5.30 -0.13
C PHE A 138 -15.71 -4.10 0.17
N ILE A 139 -16.36 -3.53 -0.85
CA ILE A 139 -17.34 -2.43 -0.69
C ILE A 139 -18.48 -2.87 0.22
N SER A 140 -19.03 -4.09 0.04
CA SER A 140 -20.08 -4.61 0.92
C SER A 140 -19.65 -4.67 2.38
N LYS A 141 -18.37 -4.96 2.64
CA LYS A 141 -17.81 -4.97 4.01
C LYS A 141 -17.60 -3.57 4.59
N ILE A 142 -17.30 -2.60 3.74
CA ILE A 142 -17.26 -1.18 4.17
C ILE A 142 -18.65 -0.75 4.63
N ASP A 143 -19.69 -1.09 3.89
CA ASP A 143 -21.09 -0.80 4.25
C ASP A 143 -21.50 -1.50 5.57
N ASP A 144 -20.96 -2.69 5.84
CA ASP A 144 -21.12 -3.45 7.09
C ASP A 144 -20.30 -2.84 8.27
N GLY A 145 -19.54 -1.77 8.07
CA GLY A 145 -18.77 -1.07 9.11
C GLY A 145 -17.31 -1.50 9.27
N LEU A 146 -16.71 -2.09 8.24
CA LEU A 146 -15.33 -2.60 8.24
C LEU A 146 -14.30 -1.62 8.80
N PHE A 147 -14.31 -0.36 8.40
CA PHE A 147 -13.29 0.60 8.85
C PHE A 147 -13.42 1.01 10.31
N SER A 148 -14.65 0.98 10.85
CA SER A 148 -14.86 1.17 12.30
C SER A 148 -14.31 -0.01 13.08
N TYR A 149 -14.56 -1.23 12.60
CA TYR A 149 -14.01 -2.45 13.15
C TYR A 149 -12.48 -2.49 13.08
N GLU A 150 -11.91 -2.20 11.91
CA GLU A 150 -10.44 -2.16 11.73
C GLU A 150 -9.78 -1.17 12.69
N LYS A 151 -10.40 0.00 12.89
CA LYS A 151 -9.89 1.00 13.83
C LYS A 151 -9.89 0.47 15.28
N GLU A 152 -10.94 -0.22 15.70
CA GLU A 152 -11.01 -0.84 17.04
C GLU A 152 -9.91 -1.91 17.20
N ILE A 153 -9.78 -2.82 16.22
CA ILE A 153 -8.79 -3.89 16.24
C ILE A 153 -7.37 -3.33 16.18
N ALA A 154 -7.11 -2.32 15.36
CA ALA A 154 -5.81 -1.66 15.30
C ALA A 154 -5.46 -0.99 16.64
N GLN A 155 -6.40 -0.34 17.30
CA GLN A 155 -6.17 0.24 18.62
C GLN A 155 -5.84 -0.83 19.67
N TYR A 156 -6.59 -1.93 19.68
CA TYR A 156 -6.33 -3.07 20.56
C TYR A 156 -4.92 -3.63 20.31
N PHE A 157 -4.58 -3.90 19.05
CA PHE A 157 -3.27 -4.40 18.64
C PHE A 157 -2.12 -3.50 19.11
N HIS A 158 -2.23 -2.18 18.91
CA HIS A 158 -1.20 -1.23 19.36
C HIS A 158 -1.06 -1.20 20.88
N ASN A 159 -2.16 -1.25 21.62
CA ASN A 159 -2.12 -1.25 23.08
C ASN A 159 -1.40 -2.50 23.61
N GLU A 160 -1.73 -3.68 23.08
CA GLU A 160 -1.12 -4.94 23.50
C GLU A 160 0.39 -4.98 23.19
N VAL A 161 0.80 -4.54 21.99
CA VAL A 161 2.22 -4.51 21.60
C VAL A 161 3.02 -3.52 22.44
N GLN A 162 2.48 -2.37 22.81
CA GLN A 162 3.16 -1.38 23.64
C GLN A 162 3.45 -1.88 25.07
N GLY A 163 2.68 -2.87 25.54
CA GLY A 163 2.89 -3.52 26.84
C GLY A 163 4.09 -4.46 26.90
N ILE A 164 4.66 -4.86 25.77
CA ILE A 164 5.73 -5.86 25.71
C ILE A 164 7.11 -5.20 25.93
N LYS A 165 7.85 -5.70 26.89
CA LYS A 165 9.24 -5.28 27.10
C LYS A 165 10.16 -5.76 25.98
N LYS A 166 11.30 -5.08 25.78
CA LYS A 166 12.32 -5.38 24.76
C LYS A 166 11.91 -5.15 23.31
N ILE A 167 10.69 -4.65 23.06
CA ILE A 167 10.25 -4.28 21.71
C ILE A 167 10.46 -2.81 21.46
N LYS A 168 11.02 -2.50 20.29
CA LYS A 168 11.02 -1.15 19.73
C LYS A 168 10.09 -1.12 18.54
N VAL A 169 8.99 -0.36 18.66
CA VAL A 169 8.03 -0.12 17.58
C VAL A 169 8.48 1.08 16.74
N TYR A 170 8.31 1.00 15.41
CA TYR A 170 8.59 2.05 14.44
C TYR A 170 7.28 2.63 13.92
N GLY A 171 7.22 3.95 13.79
CA GLY A 171 6.03 4.70 13.37
C GLY A 171 5.60 5.73 14.43
N GLU A 172 4.47 6.36 14.19
CA GLU A 172 3.92 7.35 15.10
C GLU A 172 3.21 6.69 16.29
N LYS A 173 3.61 7.06 17.50
CA LYS A 173 3.14 6.44 18.75
C LYS A 173 1.63 6.55 19.01
N ASN A 174 0.98 7.55 18.42
CA ASN A 174 -0.44 7.88 18.69
C ASN A 174 -1.37 7.52 17.52
N ILE A 175 -0.85 6.84 16.50
CA ILE A 175 -1.64 6.43 15.34
C ILE A 175 -1.84 4.93 15.39
N SER A 176 -3.11 4.52 15.52
CA SER A 176 -3.51 3.13 15.36
C SER A 176 -3.51 2.79 13.87
N SER A 177 -2.49 2.08 13.43
CA SER A 177 -2.32 1.61 12.06
C SER A 177 -2.66 0.12 11.96
N PRO A 178 -3.17 -0.37 10.82
CA PRO A 178 -3.39 -1.79 10.59
C PRO A 178 -2.10 -2.62 10.49
N LEU A 179 -0.95 -2.01 10.67
CA LEU A 179 0.33 -2.70 10.70
C LEU A 179 1.27 -2.10 11.74
N ILE A 180 2.13 -2.94 12.29
CA ILE A 180 3.19 -2.55 13.23
C ILE A 180 4.51 -3.15 12.76
N SER A 181 5.52 -2.31 12.53
CA SER A 181 6.90 -2.75 12.33
C SER A 181 7.68 -2.60 13.62
N PHE A 182 8.44 -3.62 13.98
CA PHE A 182 9.16 -3.66 15.25
C PHE A 182 10.48 -4.41 15.16
N THR A 183 11.35 -4.18 16.14
CA THR A 183 12.52 -5.01 16.45
C THR A 183 12.43 -5.50 17.89
N VAL A 184 13.08 -6.62 18.17
CA VAL A 184 13.29 -7.14 19.52
C VAL A 184 14.78 -6.97 19.86
N ASP A 185 15.09 -6.41 21.01
CA ASP A 185 16.45 -6.17 21.43
C ASP A 185 17.27 -7.49 21.47
N GLY A 186 18.44 -7.47 20.84
CA GLY A 186 19.34 -8.61 20.78
C GLY A 186 18.93 -9.72 19.83
N THR A 187 17.79 -9.63 19.13
CA THR A 187 17.28 -10.73 18.30
C THR A 187 17.04 -10.28 16.86
N HIS A 188 17.43 -11.12 15.91
CA HIS A 188 17.19 -10.81 14.49
C HIS A 188 15.71 -11.01 14.11
N PRO A 189 15.09 -10.11 13.34
CA PRO A 189 13.66 -10.20 12.97
C PRO A 189 13.24 -11.52 12.28
N HIS A 190 14.14 -12.17 11.54
CA HIS A 190 13.87 -13.49 10.94
C HIS A 190 13.73 -14.60 11.98
N ASP A 191 14.51 -14.54 13.06
CA ASP A 191 14.45 -15.54 14.12
C ASP A 191 13.12 -15.40 14.87
N ILE A 192 12.71 -14.18 15.18
CA ILE A 192 11.38 -13.89 15.74
C ILE A 192 10.27 -14.43 14.83
N ALA A 193 10.31 -14.10 13.53
CA ALA A 193 9.28 -14.57 12.58
C ALA A 193 9.24 -16.11 12.50
N THR A 194 10.40 -16.78 12.53
CA THR A 194 10.48 -18.24 12.48
C THR A 194 9.89 -18.91 13.75
N LEU A 195 10.12 -18.32 14.92
CA LEU A 195 9.57 -18.86 16.17
C LEU A 195 8.06 -18.63 16.26
N ILE A 196 7.59 -17.45 15.88
CA ILE A 196 6.15 -17.11 15.87
C ILE A 196 5.39 -17.98 14.86
N ASP A 197 5.99 -18.29 13.69
CA ASP A 197 5.39 -19.16 12.67
C ASP A 197 5.09 -20.58 13.23
N ARG A 198 5.96 -21.11 14.09
CA ARG A 198 5.74 -22.40 14.79
C ARG A 198 4.56 -22.39 15.75
N GLU A 199 4.15 -21.21 16.20
CA GLU A 199 2.96 -21.00 17.04
C GLU A 199 1.69 -20.71 16.19
N GLY A 200 1.80 -20.83 14.85
CA GLY A 200 0.68 -20.65 13.91
C GLY A 200 0.41 -19.20 13.50
N VAL A 201 1.35 -18.29 13.74
CA VAL A 201 1.20 -16.87 13.38
C VAL A 201 2.21 -16.45 12.34
N ALA A 202 1.75 -16.01 11.18
CA ALA A 202 2.60 -15.54 10.10
C ALA A 202 2.83 -14.02 10.19
N ILE A 203 4.10 -13.60 10.27
CA ILE A 203 4.52 -12.20 10.16
C ILE A 203 5.61 -12.05 9.09
N ARG A 204 5.81 -10.84 8.62
CA ARG A 204 6.86 -10.58 7.63
C ARG A 204 8.12 -10.05 8.31
N ALA A 205 9.29 -10.63 8.00
CA ALA A 205 10.59 -10.10 8.40
C ALA A 205 11.40 -9.62 7.19
N GLY A 206 12.21 -8.58 7.35
CA GLY A 206 13.13 -8.07 6.34
C GLY A 206 13.03 -6.56 6.09
N HIS A 207 13.29 -6.15 4.84
CA HIS A 207 13.37 -4.75 4.45
C HIS A 207 12.03 -4.14 4.02
N HIS A 208 10.97 -4.93 3.89
CA HIS A 208 9.62 -4.53 3.44
C HIS A 208 9.61 -3.74 2.12
N CYS A 209 10.55 -4.03 1.19
CA CYS A 209 10.77 -3.29 -0.06
C CYS A 209 11.09 -1.81 0.16
N CYS A 210 11.66 -1.42 1.31
CA CYS A 210 11.86 -0.03 1.73
C CYS A 210 13.21 0.19 2.44
N GLN A 211 14.31 -0.30 1.83
CA GLN A 211 15.67 -0.18 2.39
C GLN A 211 16.09 1.27 2.74
N PRO A 212 15.80 2.30 1.91
CA PRO A 212 16.16 3.67 2.25
C PRO A 212 15.55 4.15 3.57
N LEU A 213 14.27 3.80 3.83
CA LEU A 213 13.60 4.14 5.08
C LEU A 213 14.24 3.42 6.28
N LEU A 214 14.56 2.12 6.15
CA LEU A 214 15.21 1.38 7.21
C LEU A 214 16.60 1.94 7.54
N LYS A 215 17.33 2.36 6.52
CA LYS A 215 18.61 3.07 6.69
C LYS A 215 18.42 4.39 7.44
N PHE A 216 17.40 5.16 7.11
CA PHE A 216 17.05 6.40 7.82
C PHE A 216 16.70 6.14 9.29
N LEU A 217 15.98 5.04 9.57
CA LEU A 217 15.64 4.59 10.93
C LEU A 217 16.81 3.95 11.68
N ASN A 218 17.98 3.82 11.03
CA ASN A 218 19.19 3.17 11.54
C ASN A 218 18.96 1.71 11.97
N VAL A 219 18.23 0.94 11.14
CA VAL A 219 18.00 -0.49 11.32
C VAL A 219 18.22 -1.24 10.02
N ASN A 220 18.69 -2.48 10.11
CA ASN A 220 18.93 -3.33 8.94
C ASN A 220 17.66 -4.02 8.45
N SER A 221 16.81 -4.44 9.37
CA SER A 221 15.54 -5.13 9.08
C SER A 221 14.58 -4.97 10.25
N THR A 222 13.29 -5.18 10.00
CA THR A 222 12.25 -5.24 11.04
C THR A 222 11.36 -6.45 10.83
N ALA A 223 10.68 -6.90 11.88
CA ALA A 223 9.50 -7.73 11.79
C ALA A 223 8.28 -6.81 11.60
N ARG A 224 7.29 -7.25 10.81
CA ARG A 224 6.03 -6.52 10.61
C ARG A 224 4.85 -7.46 10.77
N ALA A 225 4.01 -7.17 11.73
CA ALA A 225 2.70 -7.76 11.86
C ALA A 225 1.65 -6.84 11.22
N SER A 226 0.69 -7.41 10.50
CA SER A 226 -0.37 -6.67 9.80
C SER A 226 -1.70 -7.32 10.09
N ILE A 227 -2.73 -6.51 10.33
CA ILE A 227 -4.11 -6.96 10.48
C ILE A 227 -4.83 -6.82 9.13
N GLY A 228 -5.79 -7.70 8.87
CA GLY A 228 -6.68 -7.64 7.73
C GLY A 228 -8.13 -7.63 8.17
N MET A 229 -9.07 -7.52 7.22
CA MET A 229 -10.51 -7.46 7.53
C MET A 229 -11.06 -8.70 8.27
N TYR A 230 -10.31 -9.79 8.28
CA TYR A 230 -10.66 -11.06 8.93
C TYR A 230 -9.97 -11.27 10.28
N THR A 231 -9.08 -10.35 10.68
CA THR A 231 -8.34 -10.45 11.95
C THR A 231 -9.25 -10.03 13.12
N ASP A 232 -9.27 -10.85 14.17
CA ASP A 232 -10.02 -10.56 15.39
C ASP A 232 -9.10 -10.37 16.62
N LYS A 233 -9.69 -10.10 17.79
CA LYS A 233 -8.94 -9.93 19.04
C LYS A 233 -8.22 -11.20 19.46
N ASN A 234 -8.80 -12.38 19.19
CA ASN A 234 -8.17 -13.66 19.53
C ASN A 234 -6.91 -13.91 18.70
N ASP A 235 -6.89 -13.51 17.41
CA ASP A 235 -5.69 -13.60 16.58
C ASP A 235 -4.56 -12.72 17.15
N ILE A 236 -4.90 -11.53 17.64
CA ILE A 236 -3.94 -10.63 18.30
C ILE A 236 -3.42 -11.25 19.60
N ASP A 237 -4.29 -11.80 20.43
CA ASP A 237 -3.90 -12.47 21.68
C ASP A 237 -2.97 -13.66 21.44
N ILE A 238 -3.21 -14.44 20.38
CA ILE A 238 -2.33 -15.53 19.95
C ILE A 238 -0.98 -14.98 19.52
N PHE A 239 -0.97 -13.90 18.70
CA PHE A 239 0.26 -13.23 18.30
C PHE A 239 1.06 -12.71 19.50
N ILE A 240 0.43 -12.07 20.47
CA ILE A 240 1.11 -11.53 21.68
C ILE A 240 1.75 -12.67 22.49
N LYS A 241 1.02 -13.76 22.71
CA LYS A 241 1.55 -14.95 23.41
C LYS A 241 2.72 -15.60 22.66
N ALA A 242 2.62 -15.71 21.33
CA ALA A 242 3.67 -16.26 20.50
C ALA A 242 4.93 -15.39 20.53
N LEU A 243 4.74 -14.05 20.52
CA LEU A 243 5.82 -13.08 20.56
C LEU A 243 6.54 -13.09 21.93
N ASP A 244 5.81 -13.15 23.05
CA ASP A 244 6.37 -13.26 24.39
C ASP A 244 7.19 -14.54 24.54
N LYS A 245 6.66 -15.66 24.05
CA LYS A 245 7.38 -16.95 24.01
C LYS A 245 8.66 -16.87 23.17
N ALA A 246 8.61 -16.22 21.99
CA ALA A 246 9.77 -16.04 21.14
C ALA A 246 10.84 -15.16 21.80
N ILE A 247 10.45 -14.09 22.51
CA ILE A 247 11.35 -13.22 23.26
C ILE A 247 12.02 -14.01 24.41
N THR A 248 11.23 -14.78 25.16
CA THR A 248 11.73 -15.57 26.30
C THR A 248 12.70 -16.66 25.84
N PHE A 249 12.57 -17.17 24.61
CA PHE A 249 13.49 -18.18 24.07
C PHE A 249 14.93 -17.66 23.92
N PHE A 250 15.11 -16.35 23.73
CA PHE A 250 16.42 -15.71 23.56
C PHE A 250 16.96 -15.03 24.85
N ASP A 251 16.24 -15.16 25.98
CA ASP A 251 16.67 -14.68 27.29
C ASP A 251 17.57 -15.71 27.98
#